data_44a7700863a69df9ebf10b11632f3d9b
#
_entry.id   44a7700863a69df9ebf10b11632f3d9b
#
_cell.length_a   1.000
_cell.length_b   1.000
_cell.length_c   1.000
_cell.angle_alpha   90.00
_cell.angle_beta   90.00
_cell.angle_gamma   90.00
#
_symmetry.space_group_name_H-M   'P 1'
#
loop_
_entity.id
_entity.type
_entity.pdbx_description
1 polymer ?
#
loop_
_entity_poly.entity_id
_entity_poly.type
_entity_poly.pdbx_seq_one_letter_code
_entity_poly.pdbx_strand_id
1 'polypeptide(L)'
;LVFGVMVLGMVIGVGVLALVLFLWINERRKEIGVLLAIGVSKTKIVLQFCLEILMIFVVSFGLSYFASRAVAQNIGNDLVAQASKNTTKEINQSLRGGNFGADADSSVSTKTIDHIEVKVEPKLLVGTGIFGVIVIIVSVLIAATPILKLKPKKLLMEME
;
A
#
# COMPACT_ATOMS: atom_id res chain seq x y z
N LEU A 1 22.71 0.15 -5.05
CA LEU A 1 22.11 1.44 -4.71
C LEU A 1 20.60 1.30 -4.52
N VAL A 2 19.85 0.75 -5.48
CA VAL A 2 18.38 0.57 -5.42
C VAL A 2 17.96 -0.28 -4.21
N PHE A 3 18.62 -1.40 -3.97
CA PHE A 3 18.33 -2.27 -2.82
C PHE A 3 18.51 -1.54 -1.48
N GLY A 4 19.57 -0.71 -1.35
CA GLY A 4 19.80 0.08 -0.13
C GLY A 4 18.69 1.10 0.12
N VAL A 5 18.20 1.78 -0.92
CA VAL A 5 17.11 2.75 -0.82
C VAL A 5 15.79 2.04 -0.44
N MET A 6 15.51 0.86 -0.99
CA MET A 6 14.33 0.07 -0.63
C MET A 6 14.35 -0.36 0.84
N VAL A 7 15.50 -0.87 1.32
CA VAL A 7 15.64 -1.27 2.73
C VAL A 7 15.50 -0.06 3.66
N LEU A 8 16.13 1.07 3.32
CA LEU A 8 16.01 2.30 4.10
C LEU A 8 14.57 2.79 4.17
N GLY A 9 13.87 2.82 3.04
CA GLY A 9 12.45 3.19 2.99
C GLY A 9 11.58 2.27 3.83
N MET A 10 11.86 0.96 3.82
CA MET A 10 11.15 -0.01 4.66
C MET A 10 11.37 0.23 6.14
N VAL A 11 12.62 0.47 6.56
CA VAL A 11 12.96 0.74 7.97
C VAL A 11 12.26 2.03 8.46
N ILE A 12 12.30 3.08 7.65
CA ILE A 12 11.61 4.34 7.97
C ILE A 12 10.09 4.11 8.07
N GLY A 13 9.51 3.38 7.11
CA GLY A 13 8.07 3.08 7.11
C GLY A 13 7.63 2.30 8.36
N VAL A 14 8.36 1.25 8.74
CA VAL A 14 8.11 0.49 9.98
C VAL A 14 8.27 1.40 11.21
N GLY A 15 9.29 2.26 11.24
CA GLY A 15 9.52 3.19 12.35
C GLY A 15 8.38 4.19 12.54
N VAL A 16 7.92 4.81 11.45
CA VAL A 16 6.78 5.75 11.47
C VAL A 16 5.51 5.04 11.91
N LEU A 17 5.23 3.85 11.37
CA LEU A 17 4.05 3.07 11.71
C LEU A 17 4.07 2.65 13.20
N ALA A 18 5.21 2.19 13.70
CA ALA A 18 5.39 1.86 15.11
C ALA A 18 5.19 3.07 16.03
N LEU A 19 5.65 4.27 15.61
CA LEU A 19 5.49 5.50 16.36
C LEU A 19 4.02 5.94 16.42
N VAL A 20 3.30 5.89 15.31
CA VAL A 20 1.87 6.20 15.26
C VAL A 20 1.08 5.22 16.14
N LEU A 21 1.36 3.93 16.03
CA LEU A 21 0.73 2.91 16.88
C LEU A 21 1.06 3.11 18.35
N PHE A 22 2.29 3.50 18.68
CA PHE A 22 2.69 3.81 20.05
C PHE A 22 1.89 4.98 20.61
N LEU A 23 1.69 6.06 19.85
CA LEU A 23 0.87 7.21 20.26
C LEU A 23 -0.58 6.79 20.48
N TRP A 24 -1.14 6.03 19.56
CA TRP A 24 -2.52 5.54 19.64
C TRP A 24 -2.77 4.64 20.84
N ILE A 25 -1.85 3.70 21.12
CA ILE A 25 -1.89 2.86 22.32
C ILE A 25 -1.75 3.72 23.58
N ASN A 26 -0.92 4.76 23.53
CA ASN A 26 -0.71 5.66 24.65
C ASN A 26 -1.97 6.44 25.04
N GLU A 27 -2.77 6.83 24.06
CA GLU A 27 -4.07 7.50 24.30
C GLU A 27 -5.06 6.57 25.02
N ARG A 28 -5.00 5.27 24.74
CA ARG A 28 -5.86 4.24 25.37
C ARG A 28 -5.32 3.66 26.67
N ARG A 29 -4.32 4.28 27.29
CA ARG A 29 -3.70 3.77 28.55
C ARG A 29 -4.69 3.53 29.67
N LYS A 30 -5.72 4.37 29.81
CA LYS A 30 -6.75 4.22 30.84
C LYS A 30 -7.55 2.92 30.66
N GLU A 31 -7.97 2.62 29.44
CA GLU A 31 -8.67 1.37 29.10
C GLU A 31 -7.79 0.14 29.38
N ILE A 32 -6.52 0.21 29.00
CA ILE A 32 -5.53 -0.83 29.25
C ILE A 32 -5.34 -1.05 30.77
N GLY A 33 -5.29 0.06 31.53
CA GLY A 33 -5.18 0.02 32.99
C GLY A 33 -6.35 -0.71 33.64
N VAL A 34 -7.58 -0.43 33.22
CA VAL A 34 -8.79 -1.11 33.69
C VAL A 34 -8.76 -2.60 33.32
N LEU A 35 -8.39 -2.97 32.10
CA LEU A 35 -8.28 -4.37 31.68
C LEU A 35 -7.25 -5.14 32.53
N LEU A 36 -6.12 -4.51 32.82
CA LEU A 36 -5.08 -5.10 33.69
C LEU A 36 -5.56 -5.24 35.14
N ALA A 37 -6.36 -4.29 35.62
CA ALA A 37 -6.92 -4.35 36.99
C ALA A 37 -7.92 -5.51 37.15
N ILE A 38 -8.70 -5.83 36.12
CA ILE A 38 -9.63 -6.98 36.08
C ILE A 38 -8.87 -8.31 35.92
N GLY A 39 -7.54 -8.28 35.69
CA GLY A 39 -6.72 -9.49 35.60
C GLY A 39 -6.53 -10.02 34.18
N VAL A 40 -6.86 -9.25 33.12
CA VAL A 40 -6.56 -9.63 31.73
C VAL A 40 -5.06 -9.65 31.52
N SER A 41 -4.52 -10.73 30.95
CA SER A 41 -3.09 -10.84 30.66
C SER A 41 -2.65 -9.84 29.62
N LYS A 42 -1.47 -9.26 29.79
CA LYS A 42 -0.86 -8.27 28.86
C LYS A 42 -0.81 -8.76 27.41
N THR A 43 -0.52 -10.05 27.23
CA THR A 43 -0.47 -10.68 25.91
C THR A 43 -1.83 -10.66 25.21
N LYS A 44 -2.92 -10.88 25.94
CA LYS A 44 -4.28 -10.80 25.36
C LYS A 44 -4.62 -9.39 24.90
N ILE A 45 -4.20 -8.37 25.65
CA ILE A 45 -4.40 -6.97 25.29
C ILE A 45 -3.63 -6.64 23.99
N VAL A 46 -2.36 -7.03 23.89
CA VAL A 46 -1.54 -6.83 22.69
C VAL A 46 -2.13 -7.57 21.48
N LEU A 47 -2.61 -8.80 21.69
CA LEU A 47 -3.24 -9.60 20.67
C LEU A 47 -4.53 -8.93 20.14
N GLN A 48 -5.34 -8.36 21.04
CA GLN A 48 -6.55 -7.61 20.67
C GLN A 48 -6.22 -6.43 19.77
N PHE A 49 -5.22 -5.61 20.11
CA PHE A 49 -4.77 -4.50 19.27
C PHE A 49 -4.22 -4.98 17.93
N CYS A 50 -3.44 -6.06 17.93
CA CYS A 50 -2.94 -6.66 16.70
C CYS A 50 -4.08 -7.08 15.77
N LEU A 51 -5.12 -7.70 16.32
CA LEU A 51 -6.29 -8.16 15.56
C LEU A 51 -7.10 -6.98 15.02
N GLU A 52 -7.28 -5.92 15.81
CA GLU A 52 -7.97 -4.69 15.40
C GLU A 52 -7.27 -4.05 14.19
N ILE A 53 -5.95 -3.87 14.26
CA ILE A 53 -5.16 -3.28 13.17
C ILE A 53 -5.17 -4.18 11.94
N LEU A 54 -5.10 -5.50 12.11
CA LEU A 54 -5.13 -6.45 11.02
C LEU A 54 -6.49 -6.44 10.30
N MET A 55 -7.60 -6.29 11.03
CA MET A 55 -8.93 -6.14 10.44
C MET A 55 -9.02 -4.86 9.58
N ILE A 56 -8.52 -3.73 10.09
CA ILE A 56 -8.47 -2.47 9.35
C ILE A 56 -7.62 -2.64 8.09
N PHE A 57 -6.47 -3.30 8.20
CA PHE A 57 -5.60 -3.57 7.05
C PHE A 57 -6.29 -4.40 5.98
N VAL A 58 -6.97 -5.49 6.33
CA VAL A 58 -7.66 -6.36 5.39
C VAL A 58 -8.75 -5.59 4.63
N VAL A 59 -9.56 -4.80 5.34
CA VAL A 59 -10.61 -3.98 4.73
C VAL A 59 -10.00 -2.93 3.80
N SER A 60 -8.98 -2.19 4.26
CA SER A 60 -8.31 -1.15 3.48
C SER A 60 -7.60 -1.73 2.25
N PHE A 61 -6.96 -2.88 2.38
CA PHE A 61 -6.28 -3.57 1.29
C PHE A 61 -7.28 -4.02 0.22
N GLY A 62 -8.42 -4.59 0.64
CA GLY A 62 -9.50 -4.97 -0.26
C GLY A 62 -10.07 -3.77 -1.03
N LEU A 63 -10.40 -2.67 -0.34
CA LEU A 63 -10.88 -1.45 -0.97
C LEU A 63 -9.86 -0.84 -1.92
N SER A 64 -8.59 -0.82 -1.55
CA SER A 64 -7.48 -0.32 -2.38
C SER A 64 -7.35 -1.10 -3.69
N TYR A 65 -7.56 -2.43 -3.66
CA TYR A 65 -7.55 -3.25 -4.87
C TYR A 65 -8.62 -2.82 -5.88
N PHE A 66 -9.87 -2.62 -5.42
CA PHE A 66 -10.95 -2.17 -6.29
C PHE A 66 -10.71 -0.77 -6.84
N ALA A 67 -10.28 0.16 -5.98
CA ALA A 67 -9.95 1.52 -6.38
C ALA A 67 -8.80 1.56 -7.41
N SER A 68 -7.73 0.81 -7.17
CA SER A 68 -6.59 0.72 -8.07
C SER A 68 -6.98 0.20 -9.45
N ARG A 69 -7.85 -0.81 -9.52
CA ARG A 69 -8.33 -1.36 -10.79
C ARG A 69 -9.14 -0.33 -11.57
N ALA A 70 -10.03 0.40 -10.91
CA ALA A 70 -10.84 1.45 -11.56
C ALA A 70 -9.98 2.59 -12.11
N VAL A 71 -8.99 3.05 -11.31
CA VAL A 71 -8.07 4.12 -11.71
C VAL A 71 -7.16 3.67 -12.84
N ALA A 72 -6.60 2.45 -12.76
CA ALA A 72 -5.72 1.92 -13.79
C ALA A 72 -6.42 1.75 -15.15
N GLN A 73 -7.69 1.35 -15.17
CA GLN A 73 -8.48 1.26 -16.42
C GLN A 73 -8.72 2.64 -17.02
N ASN A 74 -9.09 3.64 -16.22
CA ASN A 74 -9.34 4.99 -16.71
C ASN A 74 -8.06 5.64 -17.26
N ILE A 75 -6.96 5.58 -16.52
CA ILE A 75 -5.66 6.10 -16.95
C ILE A 75 -5.16 5.35 -18.20
N GLY A 76 -5.31 4.02 -18.23
CA GLY A 76 -4.93 3.20 -19.38
C GLY A 76 -5.67 3.63 -20.64
N ASN A 77 -6.97 3.82 -20.58
CA ASN A 77 -7.78 4.26 -21.71
C ASN A 77 -7.41 5.68 -22.18
N ASP A 78 -7.13 6.61 -21.25
CA ASP A 78 -6.72 7.96 -21.58
C ASP A 78 -5.34 8.01 -22.25
N LEU A 79 -4.39 7.20 -21.78
CA LEU A 79 -3.06 7.09 -22.37
C LEU A 79 -3.12 6.53 -23.80
N VAL A 80 -3.94 5.48 -24.02
CA VAL A 80 -4.16 4.91 -25.35
C VAL A 80 -4.79 5.94 -26.29
N ALA A 81 -5.80 6.66 -25.80
CA ALA A 81 -6.46 7.70 -26.58
C ALA A 81 -5.51 8.86 -26.95
N GLN A 82 -4.61 9.25 -26.06
CA GLN A 82 -3.60 10.27 -26.35
C GLN A 82 -2.53 9.76 -27.31
N ALA A 83 -2.04 8.53 -27.11
CA ALA A 83 -1.04 7.93 -28.00
C ALA A 83 -1.60 7.78 -29.42
N SER A 84 -2.83 7.29 -29.58
CA SER A 84 -3.47 7.15 -30.88
C SER A 84 -3.67 8.50 -31.59
N LYS A 85 -4.08 9.55 -30.87
CA LYS A 85 -4.23 10.90 -31.40
C LYS A 85 -2.91 11.50 -31.86
N ASN A 86 -1.83 11.30 -31.15
CA ASN A 86 -0.50 11.80 -31.49
C ASN A 86 0.05 11.06 -32.72
N THR A 87 -0.07 9.73 -32.75
CA THR A 87 0.35 8.92 -33.91
C THR A 87 -0.45 9.28 -35.16
N THR A 88 -1.75 9.48 -35.04
CA THR A 88 -2.59 9.90 -36.18
C THR A 88 -2.22 11.30 -36.68
N LYS A 89 -1.85 12.23 -35.79
CA LYS A 89 -1.37 13.56 -36.21
C LYS A 89 -0.05 13.49 -36.92
N GLU A 90 0.90 12.70 -36.46
CA GLU A 90 2.21 12.52 -37.10
C GLU A 90 2.07 11.86 -38.49
N ILE A 91 1.22 10.83 -38.63
CA ILE A 91 0.94 10.20 -39.91
C ILE A 91 0.28 11.18 -40.87
N ASN A 92 -0.74 11.92 -40.44
CA ASN A 92 -1.39 12.92 -41.30
C ASN A 92 -0.46 14.07 -41.67
N GLN A 93 0.47 14.47 -40.83
CA GLN A 93 1.46 15.51 -41.13
C GLN A 93 2.52 14.99 -42.11
N SER A 94 2.92 13.73 -42.01
CA SER A 94 3.85 13.08 -42.94
C SER A 94 3.22 12.86 -44.31
N LEU A 95 1.94 12.49 -44.35
CA LEU A 95 1.18 12.34 -45.63
C LEU A 95 0.94 13.69 -46.33
N ARG A 96 0.83 14.79 -45.60
CA ARG A 96 0.61 16.13 -46.14
C ARG A 96 1.91 16.79 -46.62
N GLY A 97 3.08 16.30 -46.19
CA GLY A 97 4.42 16.78 -46.56
C GLY A 97 4.96 16.18 -47.85
N GLY A 98 4.20 15.43 -48.64
CA GLY A 98 4.40 15.04 -50.03
C GLY A 98 5.82 14.65 -50.43
N ASN A 99 6.43 13.61 -49.85
CA ASN A 99 7.58 12.95 -50.43
C ASN A 99 7.67 11.47 -50.06
N PHE A 100 6.68 10.67 -50.46
CA PHE A 100 6.80 9.22 -50.43
C PHE A 100 7.16 8.72 -51.82
N GLY A 101 8.46 8.43 -51.99
CA GLY A 101 8.93 7.61 -53.11
C GLY A 101 8.31 6.22 -53.01
N ALA A 102 8.01 5.63 -54.15
CA ALA A 102 7.21 4.45 -54.40
C ALA A 102 7.85 3.10 -53.97
N ASP A 103 8.62 3.04 -52.89
CA ASP A 103 9.28 1.80 -52.43
C ASP A 103 9.12 1.55 -50.92
N ALA A 104 7.94 1.80 -50.39
CA ALA A 104 7.65 1.44 -48.98
C ALA A 104 6.67 0.27 -48.91
N ASP A 105 7.14 -0.91 -49.29
CA ASP A 105 6.63 -2.20 -48.83
C ASP A 105 7.15 -2.45 -47.37
N SER A 106 7.13 -1.43 -46.57
CA SER A 106 7.25 -1.52 -45.14
C SER A 106 5.82 -1.49 -44.58
N SER A 107 5.30 -2.68 -44.39
CA SER A 107 4.20 -2.96 -43.46
C SER A 107 4.54 -2.28 -42.13
N VAL A 108 4.28 -0.96 -42.05
CA VAL A 108 4.12 -0.30 -40.76
C VAL A 108 2.90 -0.96 -40.14
N SER A 109 3.18 -2.06 -39.44
CA SER A 109 2.22 -2.75 -38.64
C SER A 109 1.77 -1.71 -37.60
N THR A 110 0.77 -0.93 -37.97
CA THR A 110 0.02 -0.08 -37.05
C THR A 110 -0.68 -1.03 -36.13
N LYS A 111 0.09 -1.60 -35.20
CA LYS A 111 -0.44 -2.37 -34.10
C LYS A 111 -1.21 -1.36 -33.27
N THR A 112 -2.43 -1.11 -33.71
CA THR A 112 -3.41 -0.36 -32.93
C THR A 112 -3.48 -1.05 -31.59
N ILE A 113 -2.87 -0.45 -30.57
CA ILE A 113 -3.01 -0.92 -29.20
C ILE A 113 -4.42 -0.55 -28.79
N ASP A 114 -5.35 -1.42 -29.16
CA ASP A 114 -6.78 -1.15 -29.03
C ASP A 114 -7.26 -1.23 -27.58
N HIS A 115 -6.48 -1.88 -26.72
CA HIS A 115 -6.82 -2.02 -25.31
C HIS A 115 -5.60 -2.41 -24.49
N ILE A 116 -5.27 -1.61 -23.47
CA ILE A 116 -4.31 -2.03 -22.45
C ILE A 116 -5.12 -2.74 -21.36
N GLU A 117 -5.16 -4.05 -21.42
CA GLU A 117 -5.70 -4.85 -20.34
C GLU A 117 -4.69 -4.86 -19.19
N VAL A 118 -4.91 -4.01 -18.20
CA VAL A 118 -4.08 -4.01 -16.98
C VAL A 118 -4.38 -5.26 -16.18
N LYS A 119 -3.64 -6.34 -16.45
CA LYS A 119 -3.70 -7.57 -15.66
C LYS A 119 -2.86 -7.39 -14.40
N VAL A 120 -3.53 -7.16 -13.28
CA VAL A 120 -2.88 -7.27 -11.97
C VAL A 120 -2.67 -8.75 -11.69
N GLU A 121 -1.42 -9.18 -11.71
CA GLU A 121 -1.08 -10.57 -11.44
C GLU A 121 -1.43 -10.91 -9.97
N PRO A 122 -2.32 -11.88 -9.72
CA PRO A 122 -2.80 -12.17 -8.35
C PRO A 122 -1.67 -12.61 -7.42
N LYS A 123 -0.60 -13.18 -7.97
CA LYS A 123 0.58 -13.59 -7.22
C LYS A 123 1.31 -12.40 -6.58
N LEU A 124 1.46 -11.29 -7.30
CA LEU A 124 2.08 -10.08 -6.76
C LEU A 124 1.20 -9.45 -5.67
N LEU A 125 -0.11 -9.48 -5.85
CA LEU A 125 -1.06 -8.96 -4.89
C LEU A 125 -1.00 -9.73 -3.57
N VAL A 126 -1.03 -11.06 -3.62
CA VAL A 126 -0.88 -11.91 -2.43
C VAL A 126 0.47 -11.68 -1.76
N GLY A 127 1.55 -11.59 -2.54
CA GLY A 127 2.89 -11.31 -2.01
C GLY A 127 2.94 -9.97 -1.25
N THR A 128 2.37 -8.91 -1.82
CA THR A 128 2.30 -7.59 -1.18
C THR A 128 1.42 -7.62 0.08
N GLY A 129 0.32 -8.37 0.07
CA GLY A 129 -0.55 -8.55 1.23
C GLY A 129 0.17 -9.24 2.39
N ILE A 130 0.86 -10.35 2.13
CA ILE A 130 1.64 -11.08 3.14
C ILE A 130 2.74 -10.18 3.71
N PHE A 131 3.45 -9.46 2.85
CA PHE A 131 4.48 -8.52 3.27
C PHE A 131 3.91 -7.42 4.19
N GLY A 132 2.75 -6.84 3.84
CA GLY A 132 2.06 -5.86 4.66
C GLY A 132 1.69 -6.40 6.05
N VAL A 133 1.19 -7.62 6.13
CA VAL A 133 0.86 -8.28 7.41
C VAL A 133 2.12 -8.45 8.29
N ILE A 134 3.25 -8.86 7.71
CA ILE A 134 4.52 -8.99 8.44
C ILE A 134 4.95 -7.64 9.01
N VAL A 135 4.90 -6.58 8.20
CA VAL A 135 5.25 -5.22 8.63
C VAL A 135 4.37 -4.76 9.79
N ILE A 136 3.07 -5.01 9.73
CA ILE A 136 2.12 -4.67 10.79
C ILE A 136 2.46 -5.40 12.08
N ILE A 137 2.68 -6.72 12.04
CA ILE A 137 3.01 -7.52 13.22
C ILE A 137 4.28 -7.00 13.88
N VAL A 138 5.33 -6.75 13.11
CA VAL A 138 6.60 -6.21 13.63
C VAL A 138 6.39 -4.83 14.28
N SER A 139 5.65 -3.93 13.62
CA SER A 139 5.37 -2.58 14.13
C SER A 139 4.55 -2.62 15.42
N VAL A 140 3.54 -3.49 15.51
CA VAL A 140 2.72 -3.67 16.72
C VAL A 140 3.57 -4.21 17.88
N LEU A 141 4.45 -5.18 17.64
CA LEU A 141 5.33 -5.70 18.68
C LEU A 141 6.27 -4.63 19.24
N ILE A 142 6.83 -3.80 18.35
CA ILE A 142 7.68 -2.66 18.78
C ILE A 142 6.85 -1.67 19.60
N ALA A 143 5.68 -1.27 19.11
CA ALA A 143 4.79 -0.31 19.77
C ALA A 143 4.25 -0.81 21.11
N ALA A 144 4.04 -2.13 21.26
CA ALA A 144 3.55 -2.76 22.49
C ALA A 144 4.62 -2.94 23.57
N THR A 145 5.91 -2.76 23.24
CA THR A 145 7.02 -2.96 24.17
C THR A 145 6.84 -2.21 25.51
N PRO A 146 6.42 -0.93 25.55
CA PRO A 146 6.20 -0.22 26.80
C PRO A 146 5.06 -0.82 27.63
N ILE A 147 3.98 -1.32 26.99
CA ILE A 147 2.86 -1.95 27.71
C ILE A 147 3.33 -3.20 28.45
N LEU A 148 4.16 -4.00 27.80
CA LEU A 148 4.71 -5.22 28.40
C LEU A 148 5.59 -4.93 29.60
N LYS A 149 6.26 -3.77 29.64
CA LYS A 149 7.12 -3.31 30.75
C LYS A 149 6.35 -2.62 31.87
N LEU A 150 5.09 -2.20 31.67
CA LEU A 150 4.29 -1.53 32.70
C LEU A 150 3.94 -2.51 33.83
N LYS A 151 4.22 -2.08 35.09
CA LYS A 151 3.74 -2.76 36.28
C LYS A 151 2.36 -2.19 36.62
N PRO A 152 1.31 -3.03 36.87
CA PRO A 152 -0.06 -2.57 37.14
C PRO A 152 -0.14 -1.56 38.27
N LYS A 153 0.71 -1.71 39.29
CA LYS A 153 0.76 -0.86 40.48
C LYS A 153 1.10 0.61 40.19
N LYS A 154 1.90 0.85 39.15
CA LYS A 154 2.35 2.21 38.82
C LYS A 154 1.28 3.02 38.07
N LEU A 155 0.44 2.34 37.28
CA LEU A 155 -0.65 2.98 36.52
C LEU A 155 -1.79 3.47 37.43
N LEU A 156 -2.05 2.75 38.55
CA LEU A 156 -3.06 3.16 39.52
C LEU A 156 -2.64 4.36 40.38
N MET A 157 -1.32 4.56 40.59
CA MET A 157 -0.77 5.70 41.31
C MET A 157 -0.62 6.98 40.49
N GLU A 158 -0.59 6.88 39.16
CA GLU A 158 -0.52 8.04 38.22
C GLU A 158 -1.91 8.59 37.86
N MET A 159 -2.98 7.93 38.34
CA MET A 159 -4.37 8.33 38.11
C MET A 159 -4.99 9.15 39.24
N GLU A 160 -4.25 9.40 40.31
CA GLU A 160 -4.64 10.23 41.44
C GLU A 160 -3.97 11.61 41.34
#